data_efdd7c1863ee7463dacdfc24cf96962e
#
_entry.id   efdd7c1863ee7463dacdfc24cf96962e
#
_cell.length_a   1.000
_cell.length_b   1.000
_cell.length_c   1.000
_cell.angle_alpha   90.00
_cell.angle_beta   90.00
_cell.angle_gamma   90.00
#
_symmetry.space_group_name_H-M   'P 1'
#
loop_
_entity.id
_entity.type
_entity.pdbx_description
1 polymer ?
#
loop_
_entity_poly.entity_id
_entity_poly.type
_entity_poly.pdbx_seq_one_letter_code
_entity_poly.pdbx_strand_id
1 'polypeptide(L)'
;LSISQWVGNPRMLRKILFFLQKQPDLAVIAPIDYLLDDIQSDSEDLLITEYLSSHLLHEFIDFSFIHGGEGTVQTACESGKPFIGVGMQFEQSCNIDYCVKYGNAIALTKPVTERKLQIALREVSSPKIRQQARTLQAVFPINGPQQAIQEIETFLSNHPI
;
A
#
# COMPACT_ATOMS: atom_id res chain seq x y z
N LEU A 1 0.09 6.27 2.07
CA LEU A 1 0.82 6.20 0.78
C LEU A 1 2.31 6.00 1.04
N SER A 2 2.85 4.82 0.79
CA SER A 2 4.30 4.61 0.80
C SER A 2 4.87 5.04 -0.57
N ILE A 3 5.84 5.98 -0.58
CA ILE A 3 6.00 6.86 -1.74
C ILE A 3 7.44 6.95 -2.27
N SER A 4 8.39 6.22 -1.71
CA SER A 4 9.80 6.41 -2.09
C SER A 4 10.09 6.36 -3.60
N GLN A 5 9.20 5.78 -4.41
CA GLN A 5 9.38 5.66 -5.87
C GLN A 5 8.35 6.44 -6.72
N TRP A 6 7.49 7.23 -6.10
CA TRP A 6 6.61 8.16 -6.82
C TRP A 6 7.36 9.39 -7.33
N VAL A 7 8.61 9.58 -6.91
CA VAL A 7 9.50 10.70 -7.29
C VAL A 7 9.56 10.89 -8.82
N GLY A 8 9.45 9.81 -9.59
CA GLY A 8 9.45 9.88 -11.06
C GLY A 8 8.14 10.38 -11.70
N ASN A 9 7.05 10.54 -10.96
CA ASN A 9 5.76 10.97 -11.54
C ASN A 9 4.89 11.82 -10.61
N PRO A 10 5.34 13.01 -10.22
CA PRO A 10 4.60 13.91 -9.32
C PRO A 10 3.25 14.34 -9.90
N ARG A 11 3.13 14.45 -11.24
CA ARG A 11 1.85 14.81 -11.90
C ARG A 11 0.76 13.76 -11.68
N MET A 12 1.12 12.48 -11.73
CA MET A 12 0.17 11.40 -11.47
C MET A 12 -0.23 11.37 -10.00
N LEU A 13 0.72 11.56 -9.10
CA LEU A 13 0.46 11.62 -7.66
C LEU A 13 -0.50 12.77 -7.32
N ARG A 14 -0.25 13.98 -7.83
CA ARG A 14 -1.15 15.14 -7.68
C ARG A 14 -2.57 14.83 -8.17
N LYS A 15 -2.68 14.18 -9.34
CA LYS A 15 -3.98 13.80 -9.89
C LYS A 15 -4.73 12.83 -8.98
N ILE A 16 -4.04 11.86 -8.40
CA ILE A 16 -4.62 10.89 -7.46
C ILE A 16 -5.08 11.62 -6.19
N LEU A 17 -4.21 12.43 -5.58
CA LEU A 17 -4.55 13.18 -4.37
C LEU A 17 -5.74 14.12 -4.60
N PHE A 18 -5.72 14.89 -5.69
CA PHE A 18 -6.80 15.80 -6.03
C PHE A 18 -8.14 15.08 -6.27
N PHE A 19 -8.09 13.86 -6.80
CA PHE A 19 -9.27 13.03 -6.92
C PHE A 19 -9.75 12.51 -5.56
N LEU A 20 -8.85 12.04 -4.71
CA LEU A 20 -9.17 11.50 -3.38
C LEU A 20 -9.78 12.55 -2.45
N GLN A 21 -9.23 13.78 -2.46
CA GLN A 21 -9.75 14.90 -1.68
C GLN A 21 -11.22 15.28 -1.99
N LYS A 22 -11.67 14.98 -3.21
CA LYS A 22 -13.06 15.27 -3.63
C LYS A 22 -14.06 14.20 -3.19
N GLN A 23 -13.61 13.12 -2.57
CA GLN A 23 -14.51 12.06 -2.12
C GLN A 23 -15.08 12.42 -0.75
N PRO A 24 -16.40 12.55 -0.58
CA PRO A 24 -17.01 13.11 0.63
C PRO A 24 -16.82 12.26 1.89
N ASP A 25 -16.53 10.96 1.73
CA ASP A 25 -16.44 10.02 2.86
C ASP A 25 -15.01 9.48 3.01
N LEU A 26 -14.00 10.24 2.57
CA LEU A 26 -12.63 9.78 2.54
C LEU A 26 -11.66 10.76 3.20
N ALA A 27 -11.09 10.36 4.34
CA ALA A 27 -9.93 11.04 4.89
C ALA A 27 -8.63 10.42 4.34
N VAL A 28 -7.65 11.25 4.00
CA VAL A 28 -6.39 10.85 3.36
C VAL A 28 -5.20 11.22 4.23
N ILE A 29 -4.34 10.25 4.52
CA ILE A 29 -3.03 10.47 5.12
C ILE A 29 -1.97 10.23 4.04
N ALA A 30 -1.18 11.24 3.72
CA ALA A 30 -0.21 11.21 2.63
C ALA A 30 1.20 11.65 3.12
N PRO A 31 2.10 10.71 3.49
CA PRO A 31 3.46 11.03 3.90
C PRO A 31 4.34 11.33 2.67
N ILE A 32 4.15 12.51 2.09
CA ILE A 32 4.69 12.90 0.77
C ILE A 32 5.09 14.37 0.66
N ASP A 33 5.17 15.11 1.74
CA ASP A 33 5.45 16.54 1.69
C ASP A 33 6.73 16.85 0.91
N TYR A 34 7.78 16.01 1.06
CA TYR A 34 9.04 16.11 0.32
C TYR A 34 8.92 15.95 -1.21
N LEU A 35 7.75 15.55 -1.72
CA LEU A 35 7.48 15.39 -3.16
C LEU A 35 6.65 16.51 -3.73
N LEU A 36 5.99 17.30 -2.91
CA LEU A 36 4.92 18.20 -3.31
C LEU A 36 4.94 19.50 -2.47
N ASP A 37 6.03 20.26 -2.57
CA ASP A 37 6.27 21.50 -1.83
C ASP A 37 5.15 22.54 -1.95
N ASP A 38 4.29 22.41 -2.96
CA ASP A 38 3.25 23.37 -3.32
C ASP A 38 1.81 22.87 -3.06
N ILE A 39 1.63 21.69 -2.46
CA ILE A 39 0.32 21.24 -2.00
C ILE A 39 0.12 21.64 -0.55
N GLN A 40 -0.56 22.78 -0.35
CA GLN A 40 -1.14 23.10 0.95
C GLN A 40 -2.51 22.43 1.03
N SER A 41 -2.74 21.70 2.13
CA SER A 41 -4.05 21.12 2.40
C SER A 41 -4.85 22.10 3.25
N ASP A 42 -5.82 22.75 2.64
CA ASP A 42 -6.85 23.52 3.36
C ASP A 42 -8.01 22.61 3.81
N SER A 43 -7.91 21.30 3.60
CA SER A 43 -8.96 20.34 3.92
C SER A 43 -8.65 19.61 5.22
N GLU A 44 -9.60 19.55 6.14
CA GLU A 44 -9.52 18.76 7.38
C GLU A 44 -9.39 17.25 7.10
N ASP A 45 -9.82 16.82 5.91
CA ASP A 45 -9.78 15.41 5.48
C ASP A 45 -8.49 15.00 4.76
N LEU A 46 -7.50 15.90 4.63
CA LEU A 46 -6.19 15.59 4.05
C LEU A 46 -5.05 15.97 4.98
N LEU A 47 -4.37 14.99 5.52
CA LEU A 47 -3.12 15.17 6.26
C LEU A 47 -1.93 14.87 5.34
N ILE A 48 -1.14 15.88 5.01
CA ILE A 48 0.17 15.73 4.35
C ILE A 48 1.26 15.83 5.41
N THR A 49 2.21 14.92 5.39
CA THR A 49 3.29 14.86 6.38
C THR A 49 4.58 14.33 5.75
N GLU A 50 5.72 14.58 6.39
CA GLU A 50 7.03 14.11 5.92
C GLU A 50 7.11 12.60 5.89
N TYR A 51 7.11 11.99 7.05
CA TYR A 51 7.27 10.55 7.21
C TYR A 51 6.33 10.01 8.27
N LEU A 52 5.69 8.90 7.94
CA LEU A 52 4.95 8.09 8.90
C LEU A 52 5.34 6.63 8.73
N SER A 53 5.62 5.95 9.84
CA SER A 53 5.79 4.51 9.83
C SER A 53 4.48 3.84 9.42
N SER A 54 4.48 3.18 8.28
CA SER A 54 3.29 2.50 7.75
C SER A 54 2.76 1.41 8.70
N HIS A 55 3.64 0.80 9.51
CA HIS A 55 3.25 -0.17 10.53
C HIS A 55 2.37 0.42 11.63
N LEU A 56 2.48 1.71 11.93
CA LEU A 56 1.65 2.38 12.94
C LEU A 56 0.28 2.80 12.40
N LEU A 57 0.09 2.77 11.09
CA LEU A 57 -1.15 3.21 10.45
C LEU A 57 -2.22 2.11 10.33
N HIS A 58 -1.88 0.85 10.60
CA HIS A 58 -2.75 -0.29 10.36
C HIS A 58 -4.14 -0.19 11.02
N GLU A 59 -4.19 0.36 12.23
CA GLU A 59 -5.43 0.48 12.99
C GLU A 59 -6.33 1.63 12.49
N PHE A 60 -5.73 2.63 11.83
CA PHE A 60 -6.40 3.88 11.45
C PHE A 60 -6.85 3.93 9.99
N ILE A 61 -6.44 2.97 9.15
CA ILE A 61 -6.74 2.97 7.73
C ILE A 61 -7.72 1.85 7.34
N ASP A 62 -8.55 2.12 6.36
CA ASP A 62 -9.43 1.11 5.75
C ASP A 62 -8.79 0.43 4.55
N PHE A 63 -7.94 1.13 3.81
CA PHE A 63 -7.15 0.63 2.69
C PHE A 63 -5.94 1.52 2.45
N SER A 64 -4.97 1.03 1.70
CA SER A 64 -3.79 1.81 1.29
C SER A 64 -3.74 2.00 -0.22
N PHE A 65 -3.00 3.04 -0.64
CA PHE A 65 -2.70 3.32 -2.05
C PHE A 65 -1.19 3.28 -2.23
N ILE A 66 -0.67 2.28 -2.94
CA ILE A 66 0.77 1.98 -2.98
C ILE A 66 1.31 1.84 -4.40
N HIS A 67 2.63 2.00 -4.57
CA HIS A 67 3.32 1.80 -5.84
C HIS A 67 3.70 0.34 -6.12
N GLY A 68 3.56 -0.57 -5.15
CA GLY A 68 3.80 -2.00 -5.34
C GLY A 68 5.25 -2.46 -5.09
N GLY A 69 6.10 -1.62 -4.48
CA GLY A 69 7.40 -2.09 -4.01
C GLY A 69 7.26 -3.17 -2.94
N GLU A 70 8.19 -4.13 -2.88
CA GLU A 70 8.12 -5.31 -2.02
C GLU A 70 7.76 -4.96 -0.56
N GLY A 71 8.52 -4.06 0.09
CA GLY A 71 8.27 -3.70 1.48
C GLY A 71 6.89 -3.04 1.70
N THR A 72 6.37 -2.28 0.72
CA THR A 72 5.05 -1.66 0.84
C THR A 72 3.91 -2.66 0.64
N VAL A 73 4.11 -3.64 -0.24
CA VAL A 73 3.16 -4.74 -0.43
C VAL A 73 3.14 -5.63 0.80
N GLN A 74 4.31 -5.99 1.34
CA GLN A 74 4.42 -6.75 2.57
C GLN A 74 3.67 -6.06 3.72
N THR A 75 3.96 -4.78 3.97
CA THR A 75 3.28 -3.99 5.01
C THR A 75 1.76 -3.94 4.80
N ALA A 76 1.30 -3.76 3.56
CA ALA A 76 -0.13 -3.77 3.26
C ALA A 76 -0.76 -5.15 3.54
N CYS A 77 -0.09 -6.24 3.19
CA CYS A 77 -0.57 -7.60 3.48
C CYS A 77 -0.60 -7.90 4.98
N GLU A 78 0.44 -7.52 5.72
CA GLU A 78 0.52 -7.66 7.19
C GLU A 78 -0.56 -6.86 7.92
N SER A 79 -1.00 -5.74 7.35
CA SER A 79 -2.04 -4.90 7.94
C SER A 79 -3.43 -5.56 7.96
N GLY A 80 -3.67 -6.57 7.14
CA GLY A 80 -5.00 -7.14 6.93
C GLY A 80 -5.96 -6.19 6.22
N LYS A 81 -5.45 -5.11 5.64
CA LYS A 81 -6.22 -4.13 4.86
C LYS A 81 -5.95 -4.31 3.38
N PRO A 82 -6.96 -4.14 2.53
CA PRO A 82 -6.76 -4.20 1.09
C PRO A 82 -5.99 -2.97 0.60
N PHE A 83 -5.51 -3.03 -0.64
CA PHE A 83 -4.84 -1.89 -1.23
C PHE A 83 -5.16 -1.68 -2.72
N ILE A 84 -4.96 -0.45 -3.18
CA ILE A 84 -4.94 -0.08 -4.59
C ILE A 84 -3.48 0.12 -5.00
N GLY A 85 -3.02 -0.61 -6.02
CA GLY A 85 -1.65 -0.57 -6.50
C GLY A 85 -1.50 0.07 -7.87
N VAL A 86 -0.46 0.91 -8.05
CA VAL A 86 -0.05 1.46 -9.35
C VAL A 86 1.42 1.18 -9.58
N GLY A 87 1.74 0.12 -10.30
CA GLY A 87 3.12 -0.24 -10.61
C GLY A 87 3.80 0.80 -11.51
N MET A 88 4.94 1.31 -11.08
CA MET A 88 5.78 2.22 -11.86
C MET A 88 6.85 1.45 -12.65
N GLN A 89 7.26 0.30 -12.14
CA GLN A 89 8.23 -0.62 -12.71
C GLN A 89 7.63 -2.01 -12.89
N PHE A 90 8.30 -2.86 -13.66
CA PHE A 90 7.81 -4.22 -13.95
C PHE A 90 7.66 -5.07 -12.68
N GLU A 91 8.66 -5.08 -11.82
CA GLU A 91 8.64 -5.80 -10.53
C GLU A 91 7.44 -5.38 -9.67
N GLN A 92 7.21 -4.08 -9.53
CA GLN A 92 6.08 -3.54 -8.76
C GLN A 92 4.73 -3.98 -9.33
N SER A 93 4.60 -4.00 -10.66
CA SER A 93 3.40 -4.49 -11.32
C SER A 93 3.18 -5.99 -11.04
N CYS A 94 4.24 -6.80 -11.07
CA CYS A 94 4.17 -8.21 -10.72
C CYS A 94 3.70 -8.43 -9.27
N ASN A 95 4.26 -7.68 -8.31
CA ASN A 95 3.88 -7.78 -6.91
C ASN A 95 2.39 -7.44 -6.70
N ILE A 96 1.91 -6.38 -7.36
CA ILE A 96 0.49 -6.01 -7.34
C ILE A 96 -0.37 -7.12 -7.95
N ASP A 97 0.02 -7.65 -9.11
CA ASP A 97 -0.73 -8.69 -9.82
C ASP A 97 -0.88 -9.98 -9.02
N TYR A 98 0.13 -10.37 -8.24
CA TYR A 98 0.02 -11.49 -7.30
C TYR A 98 -1.04 -11.23 -6.25
N CYS A 99 -1.09 -10.04 -5.66
CA CYS A 99 -2.10 -9.67 -4.68
C CYS A 99 -3.51 -9.57 -5.30
N VAL A 100 -3.62 -9.08 -6.54
CA VAL A 100 -4.90 -9.08 -7.27
C VAL A 100 -5.40 -10.51 -7.51
N LYS A 101 -4.53 -11.43 -7.91
CA LYS A 101 -4.88 -12.86 -8.07
C LYS A 101 -5.31 -13.50 -6.77
N TYR A 102 -4.69 -13.13 -5.66
CA TYR A 102 -5.10 -13.58 -4.33
C TYR A 102 -6.44 -12.99 -3.90
N GLY A 103 -6.75 -11.76 -4.37
CA GLY A 103 -8.03 -11.09 -4.14
C GLY A 103 -8.02 -10.04 -3.03
N ASN A 104 -6.85 -9.58 -2.56
CA ASN A 104 -6.70 -8.56 -1.53
C ASN A 104 -6.29 -7.18 -2.07
N ALA A 105 -6.18 -7.02 -3.38
CA ALA A 105 -5.74 -5.78 -4.02
C ALA A 105 -6.51 -5.46 -5.31
N ILE A 106 -6.45 -4.20 -5.71
CA ILE A 106 -6.91 -3.67 -7.00
C ILE A 106 -5.72 -3.08 -7.75
N ALA A 107 -5.49 -3.50 -8.98
CA ALA A 107 -4.47 -2.89 -9.84
C ALA A 107 -5.06 -1.72 -10.65
N LEU A 108 -4.39 -0.57 -10.60
CA LEU A 108 -4.65 0.56 -11.49
C LEU A 108 -3.65 0.56 -12.64
N THR A 109 -4.15 0.33 -13.84
CA THR A 109 -3.34 0.39 -15.06
C THR A 109 -3.18 1.83 -15.56
N LYS A 110 -1.99 2.17 -16.07
CA LYS A 110 -1.75 3.46 -16.73
C LYS A 110 -2.43 3.51 -18.12
N PRO A 111 -2.91 4.68 -18.58
CA PRO A 111 -2.98 5.92 -17.84
C PRO A 111 -4.03 5.88 -16.72
N VAL A 112 -3.71 6.49 -15.58
CA VAL A 112 -4.63 6.64 -14.45
C VAL A 112 -5.67 7.70 -14.78
N THR A 113 -6.95 7.31 -14.81
CA THR A 113 -8.09 8.20 -15.08
C THR A 113 -9.02 8.27 -13.87
N GLU A 114 -9.82 9.34 -13.75
CA GLU A 114 -10.81 9.47 -12.67
C GLU A 114 -11.81 8.32 -12.67
N ARG A 115 -12.24 7.86 -13.84
CA ARG A 115 -13.13 6.68 -13.95
C ARG A 115 -12.49 5.43 -13.34
N LYS A 116 -11.20 5.17 -13.61
CA LYS A 116 -10.50 4.02 -13.03
C LYS A 116 -10.34 4.17 -11.52
N LEU A 117 -10.04 5.36 -11.04
CA LEU A 117 -9.96 5.66 -9.60
C LEU A 117 -11.30 5.42 -8.91
N GLN A 118 -12.40 5.91 -9.49
CA GLN A 118 -13.75 5.70 -8.94
C GLN A 118 -14.11 4.21 -8.84
N ILE A 119 -13.79 3.43 -9.88
CA ILE A 119 -14.02 1.98 -9.87
C ILE A 119 -13.17 1.33 -8.78
N ALA A 120 -11.87 1.65 -8.72
CA ALA A 120 -10.96 1.05 -7.75
C ALA A 120 -11.36 1.36 -6.28
N LEU A 121 -11.81 2.59 -5.97
CA LEU A 121 -12.30 2.95 -4.65
C LEU A 121 -13.53 2.13 -4.25
N ARG A 122 -14.47 1.97 -5.17
CA ARG A 122 -15.65 1.15 -4.91
C ARG A 122 -15.31 -0.33 -4.68
N GLU A 123 -14.40 -0.86 -5.49
CA GLU A 123 -14.02 -2.27 -5.42
C GLU A 123 -13.18 -2.58 -4.17
N VAL A 124 -12.19 -1.73 -3.83
CA VAL A 124 -11.34 -1.95 -2.64
C VAL A 124 -12.15 -1.93 -1.34
N SER A 125 -13.26 -1.22 -1.33
CA SER A 125 -14.17 -1.14 -0.18
C SER A 125 -15.12 -2.34 -0.08
N SER A 126 -15.12 -3.27 -1.05
CA SER A 126 -16.05 -4.40 -1.05
C SER A 126 -15.77 -5.38 0.09
N PRO A 127 -16.82 -5.99 0.69
CA PRO A 127 -16.65 -6.97 1.77
C PRO A 127 -15.76 -8.15 1.37
N LYS A 128 -15.82 -8.59 0.11
CA LYS A 128 -15.03 -9.70 -0.41
C LYS A 128 -13.53 -9.43 -0.33
N ILE A 129 -13.08 -8.27 -0.82
CA ILE A 129 -11.65 -7.91 -0.82
C ILE A 129 -11.14 -7.69 0.61
N ARG A 130 -11.94 -7.04 1.47
CA ARG A 130 -11.61 -6.87 2.89
C ARG A 130 -11.46 -8.21 3.61
N GLN A 131 -12.33 -9.17 3.33
CA GLN A 131 -12.22 -10.50 3.90
C GLN A 131 -10.95 -11.23 3.44
N GLN A 132 -10.61 -11.16 2.17
CA GLN A 132 -9.38 -11.77 1.64
C GLN A 132 -8.12 -11.15 2.26
N ALA A 133 -8.08 -9.83 2.45
CA ALA A 133 -6.97 -9.17 3.11
C ALA A 133 -6.79 -9.68 4.56
N ARG A 134 -7.88 -9.84 5.33
CA ARG A 134 -7.83 -10.41 6.69
C ARG A 134 -7.38 -11.86 6.70
N THR A 135 -7.83 -12.66 5.75
CA THR A 135 -7.42 -14.06 5.61
C THR A 135 -5.93 -14.16 5.34
N LEU A 136 -5.39 -13.28 4.50
CA LEU A 136 -3.95 -13.22 4.21
C LEU A 136 -3.15 -12.82 5.46
N GLN A 137 -3.59 -11.81 6.19
CA GLN A 137 -2.96 -11.38 7.44
C GLN A 137 -2.79 -12.54 8.42
N ALA A 138 -3.79 -13.41 8.54
CA ALA A 138 -3.78 -14.52 9.49
C ALA A 138 -2.68 -15.57 9.20
N VAL A 139 -2.15 -15.61 7.98
CA VAL A 139 -1.08 -16.53 7.58
C VAL A 139 0.30 -15.87 7.53
N PHE A 140 0.38 -14.55 7.72
CA PHE A 140 1.66 -13.85 7.84
C PHE A 140 2.32 -14.20 9.18
N PRO A 141 3.60 -14.61 9.19
CA PRO A 141 4.29 -14.92 10.45
C PRO A 141 4.49 -13.62 11.24
N ILE A 142 3.95 -13.60 12.47
CA ILE A 142 4.07 -12.45 13.38
C ILE A 142 5.53 -12.15 13.75
N ASN A 143 6.43 -13.14 13.62
CA ASN A 143 7.84 -13.08 14.02
C ASN A 143 8.78 -13.60 12.92
N GLY A 144 8.64 -13.14 11.68
CA GLY A 144 9.49 -13.54 10.55
C GLY A 144 11.00 -13.46 10.84
N PRO A 145 11.54 -12.36 11.41
CA PRO A 145 12.96 -12.27 11.75
C PRO A 145 13.42 -13.32 12.78
N GLN A 146 12.65 -13.60 13.83
CA GLN A 146 12.98 -14.61 14.82
C GLN A 146 12.96 -16.02 14.23
N GLN A 147 11.99 -16.31 13.36
CA GLN A 147 11.94 -17.58 12.66
C GLN A 147 13.13 -17.76 11.74
N ALA A 148 13.52 -16.73 11.00
CA ALA A 148 14.70 -16.77 10.15
C ALA A 148 16.00 -17.03 10.96
N ILE A 149 16.15 -16.39 12.12
CA ILE A 149 17.29 -16.66 13.03
C ILE A 149 17.31 -18.12 13.47
N GLN A 150 16.18 -18.67 13.91
CA GLN A 150 16.08 -20.08 14.34
C GLN A 150 16.44 -21.05 13.21
N GLU A 151 16.00 -20.76 11.99
CA GLU A 151 16.33 -21.59 10.82
C GLU A 151 17.82 -21.53 10.49
N ILE A 152 18.45 -20.36 10.56
CA ILE A 152 19.90 -20.17 10.37
C ILE A 152 20.67 -20.92 11.45
N GLU A 153 20.32 -20.79 12.72
CA GLU A 153 20.97 -21.47 13.83
C GLU A 153 20.86 -23.01 13.68
N THR A 154 19.69 -23.49 13.30
CA THR A 154 19.45 -24.91 13.02
C THR A 154 20.32 -25.41 11.88
N PHE A 155 20.41 -24.65 10.79
CA PHE A 155 21.25 -24.98 9.64
C PHE A 155 22.74 -25.07 10.05
N LEU A 156 23.25 -24.05 10.76
CA LEU A 156 24.65 -24.02 11.22
C LEU A 156 24.98 -25.16 12.20
N SER A 157 24.04 -25.51 13.06
CA SER A 157 24.22 -26.63 14.01
C SER A 157 24.30 -27.99 13.30
N ASN A 158 23.59 -28.16 12.19
CA ASN A 158 23.58 -29.38 11.40
C ASN A 158 24.74 -29.45 10.37
N HIS A 159 25.42 -28.33 10.12
CA HIS A 159 26.54 -28.25 9.17
C HIS A 159 27.73 -27.50 9.83
N PRO A 160 28.38 -28.10 10.84
CA PRO A 160 29.52 -27.47 11.50
C PRO A 160 30.63 -27.26 10.48
N ILE A 161 31.22 -26.05 10.49
CA ILE A 161 32.36 -25.64 9.63
C ILE A 161 33.63 -26.34 10.09
#